data_d5029a371061da822047990e0d195659
#
_entry.id   d5029a371061da822047990e0d195659
#
_cell.length_a   1.000
_cell.length_b   1.000
_cell.length_c   1.000
_cell.angle_alpha   90.00
_cell.angle_beta   90.00
_cell.angle_gamma   90.00
#
_symmetry.space_group_name_H-M   'P 1'
#
loop_
_entity.id
_entity.type
_entity.pdbx_description
1 polymer ?
#
loop_
_entity_poly.entity_id
_entity_poly.type
_entity_poly.pdbx_seq_one_letter_code
_entity_poly.pdbx_strand_id
1 'polypeptide(L)'
;LNTPTELAQERELKNYEFQLKLLNDRLGQLEIVLNDLELRDNNIYRVLFEANPIDPDIRKAGFGGINRYSDLEGFENSKIIIEATKKIDILTKQLVIQSKSLDEIEALAKNKQLMLSAIPSIQPIKNDDLTRIASGYGIRTDPFDKSRKMHSGMDFSAPRNTPVYAASNGTIIRADNRAIGYGKHIRIDHGYGYLTLYAHLNSYNVKRGQKVKKGDVIGFVGNTGRSKGVHLHYEVHKDGKKVNPVNYFYSDLTPEEFDEILKISSQENQSLD
;
A
#
# COMPACT_ATOMS: atom_id res chain seq x y z
N LEU A 1 -35.91 -38.15 -55.19
CA LEU A 1 -34.60 -37.65 -55.62
C LEU A 1 -34.60 -36.15 -55.37
N ASN A 2 -33.74 -35.71 -54.44
CA ASN A 2 -33.61 -34.30 -54.11
C ASN A 2 -33.09 -33.51 -55.31
N THR A 3 -33.62 -32.34 -55.51
CA THR A 3 -33.15 -31.41 -56.59
C THR A 3 -31.74 -30.93 -56.28
N PRO A 4 -30.94 -30.47 -57.27
CA PRO A 4 -29.63 -29.91 -57.04
C PRO A 4 -29.64 -28.71 -56.03
N THR A 5 -30.74 -27.95 -56.02
CA THR A 5 -30.96 -26.80 -55.10
C THR A 5 -31.16 -27.29 -53.66
N GLU A 6 -31.96 -28.36 -53.43
CA GLU A 6 -32.18 -28.95 -52.10
C GLU A 6 -30.88 -29.55 -51.53
N LEU A 7 -30.08 -30.20 -52.37
CA LEU A 7 -28.78 -30.74 -51.96
C LEU A 7 -27.78 -29.60 -51.61
N ALA A 8 -27.82 -28.46 -52.30
CA ALA A 8 -27.01 -27.29 -51.95
C ALA A 8 -27.43 -26.67 -50.62
N GLN A 9 -28.74 -26.54 -50.39
CA GLN A 9 -29.30 -26.04 -49.11
C GLN A 9 -28.98 -26.98 -47.94
N GLU A 10 -29.09 -28.30 -48.14
CA GLU A 10 -28.73 -29.26 -47.09
C GLU A 10 -27.24 -29.18 -46.70
N ARG A 11 -26.32 -28.98 -47.66
CA ARG A 11 -24.90 -28.77 -47.40
C ARG A 11 -24.64 -27.49 -46.65
N GLU A 12 -25.31 -26.43 -46.99
CA GLU A 12 -25.20 -25.13 -46.34
C GLU A 12 -25.69 -25.22 -44.90
N LEU A 13 -26.81 -25.89 -44.65
CA LEU A 13 -27.36 -26.11 -43.33
C LEU A 13 -26.39 -26.89 -42.46
N LYS A 14 -25.81 -28.00 -42.95
CA LYS A 14 -24.78 -28.76 -42.24
C LYS A 14 -23.53 -27.95 -41.92
N ASN A 15 -23.14 -27.03 -42.81
CA ASN A 15 -22.05 -26.11 -42.58
C ASN A 15 -22.35 -25.13 -41.42
N TYR A 16 -23.54 -24.56 -41.36
CA TYR A 16 -23.96 -23.67 -40.26
C TYR A 16 -24.04 -24.44 -38.95
N GLU A 17 -24.53 -25.66 -38.92
CA GLU A 17 -24.54 -26.51 -37.73
C GLU A 17 -23.12 -26.76 -37.20
N PHE A 18 -22.19 -27.08 -38.11
CA PHE A 18 -20.79 -27.26 -37.75
C PHE A 18 -20.16 -25.98 -37.19
N GLN A 19 -20.43 -24.83 -37.80
CA GLN A 19 -19.94 -23.53 -37.31
C GLN A 19 -20.51 -23.20 -35.92
N LEU A 20 -21.80 -23.43 -35.69
CA LEU A 20 -22.45 -23.24 -34.38
C LEU A 20 -21.86 -24.15 -33.31
N LYS A 21 -21.57 -25.39 -33.64
CA LYS A 21 -20.89 -26.32 -32.72
C LYS A 21 -19.49 -25.82 -32.37
N LEU A 22 -18.72 -25.42 -33.35
CA LEU A 22 -17.36 -24.86 -33.13
C LEU A 22 -17.43 -23.61 -32.27
N LEU A 23 -18.40 -22.70 -32.47
CA LEU A 23 -18.62 -21.52 -31.67
C LEU A 23 -18.94 -21.92 -30.21
N ASN A 24 -19.80 -22.88 -29.99
CA ASN A 24 -20.15 -23.34 -28.65
C ASN A 24 -18.95 -23.96 -27.92
N ASP A 25 -18.08 -24.70 -28.61
CA ASP A 25 -16.85 -25.23 -28.05
C ASP A 25 -15.89 -24.12 -27.64
N ARG A 26 -15.75 -23.04 -28.45
CA ARG A 26 -14.96 -21.86 -28.10
C ARG A 26 -15.51 -21.09 -26.90
N LEU A 27 -16.84 -20.97 -26.80
CA LEU A 27 -17.50 -20.38 -25.63
C LEU A 27 -17.19 -21.21 -24.36
N GLY A 28 -17.16 -22.54 -24.44
CA GLY A 28 -16.75 -23.38 -23.33
C GLY A 28 -15.29 -23.16 -22.90
N GLN A 29 -14.38 -22.92 -23.84
CA GLN A 29 -13.00 -22.58 -23.53
C GLN A 29 -12.89 -21.21 -22.81
N LEU A 30 -13.66 -20.22 -23.26
CA LEU A 30 -13.71 -18.91 -22.60
C LEU A 30 -14.26 -19.00 -21.17
N GLU A 31 -15.26 -19.84 -20.95
CA GLU A 31 -15.83 -20.11 -19.64
C GLU A 31 -14.77 -20.68 -18.67
N ILE A 32 -13.94 -21.62 -19.14
CA ILE A 32 -12.83 -22.19 -18.34
C ILE A 32 -11.81 -21.10 -17.95
N VAL A 33 -11.40 -20.27 -18.91
CA VAL A 33 -10.44 -19.19 -18.66
C VAL A 33 -11.00 -18.16 -17.69
N LEU A 34 -12.27 -17.79 -17.85
CA LEU A 34 -12.92 -16.83 -16.96
C LEU A 34 -13.03 -17.38 -15.53
N ASN A 35 -13.39 -18.67 -15.39
CA ASN A 35 -13.46 -19.32 -14.07
C ASN A 35 -12.07 -19.36 -13.39
N ASP A 36 -10.98 -19.58 -14.13
CA ASP A 36 -9.63 -19.51 -13.59
C ASP A 36 -9.29 -18.08 -13.11
N LEU A 37 -9.68 -17.05 -13.87
CA LEU A 37 -9.51 -15.65 -13.46
C LEU A 37 -10.30 -15.33 -12.18
N GLU A 38 -11.54 -15.81 -12.05
CA GLU A 38 -12.38 -15.66 -10.86
C GLU A 38 -11.76 -16.33 -9.63
N LEU A 39 -11.18 -17.53 -9.80
CA LEU A 39 -10.47 -18.23 -8.73
C LEU A 39 -9.21 -17.48 -8.28
N ARG A 40 -8.42 -16.97 -9.21
CA ARG A 40 -7.23 -16.14 -8.87
C ARG A 40 -7.62 -14.85 -8.16
N ASP A 41 -8.69 -14.20 -8.61
CA ASP A 41 -9.21 -12.99 -7.98
C ASP A 41 -9.55 -13.26 -6.50
N ASN A 42 -10.37 -14.26 -6.22
CA ASN A 42 -10.82 -14.57 -4.88
C ASN A 42 -9.72 -15.14 -3.96
N ASN A 43 -8.85 -16.01 -4.48
CA ASN A 43 -7.91 -16.77 -3.65
C ASN A 43 -6.51 -16.15 -3.55
N ILE A 44 -6.15 -15.25 -4.47
CA ILE A 44 -4.84 -14.61 -4.48
C ILE A 44 -4.98 -13.10 -4.27
N TYR A 45 -5.62 -12.39 -5.20
CA TYR A 45 -5.61 -10.92 -5.18
C TYR A 45 -6.39 -10.36 -4.00
N ARG A 46 -7.62 -10.83 -3.76
CA ARG A 46 -8.45 -10.37 -2.66
C ARG A 46 -7.84 -10.72 -1.30
N VAL A 47 -7.24 -11.88 -1.16
CA VAL A 47 -6.52 -12.27 0.07
C VAL A 47 -5.31 -11.37 0.30
N LEU A 48 -4.49 -11.09 -0.72
CA LEU A 48 -3.30 -10.23 -0.62
C LEU A 48 -3.65 -8.80 -0.20
N PHE A 49 -4.78 -8.29 -0.65
CA PHE A 49 -5.23 -6.92 -0.35
C PHE A 49 -6.30 -6.85 0.74
N GLU A 50 -6.54 -7.94 1.47
CA GLU A 50 -7.48 -8.02 2.60
C GLU A 50 -8.92 -7.63 2.20
N ALA A 51 -9.29 -7.89 0.93
CA ALA A 51 -10.64 -7.67 0.40
C ALA A 51 -11.50 -8.93 0.57
N ASN A 52 -12.80 -8.74 0.75
CA ASN A 52 -13.74 -9.86 0.82
C ASN A 52 -13.86 -10.55 -0.55
N PRO A 53 -13.92 -11.91 -0.60
CA PRO A 53 -14.17 -12.63 -1.83
C PRO A 53 -15.57 -12.28 -2.39
N ILE A 54 -15.69 -12.27 -3.71
CA ILE A 54 -16.99 -12.10 -4.36
C ILE A 54 -17.75 -13.44 -4.29
N ASP A 55 -18.98 -13.38 -3.78
CA ASP A 55 -19.84 -14.54 -3.68
C ASP A 55 -20.04 -15.17 -5.08
N PRO A 56 -19.84 -16.49 -5.23
CA PRO A 56 -20.08 -17.20 -6.48
C PRO A 56 -21.52 -17.04 -7.01
N ASP A 57 -22.50 -16.89 -6.12
CA ASP A 57 -23.89 -16.67 -6.51
C ASP A 57 -24.09 -15.30 -7.19
N ILE A 58 -23.35 -14.27 -6.79
CA ILE A 58 -23.35 -12.96 -7.46
C ILE A 58 -22.77 -13.11 -8.87
N ARG A 59 -21.69 -13.88 -9.03
CA ARG A 59 -21.04 -14.11 -10.33
C ARG A 59 -21.93 -14.92 -11.27
N LYS A 60 -22.58 -15.98 -10.75
CA LYS A 60 -23.41 -16.93 -11.51
C LYS A 60 -24.87 -16.53 -11.60
N ALA A 61 -25.32 -15.50 -10.89
CA ALA A 61 -26.72 -15.10 -10.90
C ALA A 61 -27.21 -14.90 -12.34
N GLY A 62 -28.12 -15.76 -12.76
CA GLY A 62 -28.74 -15.70 -14.08
C GLY A 62 -29.65 -14.47 -14.24
N PHE A 63 -30.15 -14.29 -15.44
CA PHE A 63 -31.18 -13.30 -15.73
C PHE A 63 -32.54 -13.90 -15.34
N GLY A 64 -33.06 -13.62 -14.16
CA GLY A 64 -34.33 -14.19 -13.69
C GLY A 64 -35.57 -13.68 -14.44
N GLY A 65 -36.57 -14.51 -14.53
CA GLY A 65 -38.00 -14.14 -14.62
C GLY A 65 -38.65 -13.92 -15.97
N ILE A 66 -37.95 -13.79 -17.10
CA ILE A 66 -38.57 -13.59 -18.43
C ILE A 66 -37.92 -14.55 -19.43
N ASN A 67 -38.75 -15.23 -20.29
CA ASN A 67 -38.20 -15.99 -21.41
C ASN A 67 -37.67 -15.03 -22.49
N ARG A 68 -36.43 -14.62 -22.39
CA ARG A 68 -35.73 -13.67 -23.31
C ARG A 68 -35.42 -14.29 -24.66
N TYR A 69 -35.62 -15.60 -24.80
CA TYR A 69 -35.19 -16.36 -25.95
C TYR A 69 -36.41 -16.93 -26.74
N SER A 70 -37.64 -16.43 -26.43
CA SER A 70 -38.86 -16.84 -27.09
C SER A 70 -38.81 -16.66 -28.62
N ASP A 71 -38.15 -15.58 -29.08
CA ASP A 71 -38.03 -15.27 -30.52
C ASP A 71 -37.10 -16.26 -31.26
N LEU A 72 -36.31 -17.05 -30.53
CA LEU A 72 -35.42 -18.05 -31.07
C LEU A 72 -36.04 -19.45 -31.05
N GLU A 73 -37.24 -19.59 -30.51
CA GLU A 73 -37.97 -20.87 -30.45
C GLU A 73 -38.69 -21.20 -31.78
N GLY A 74 -38.93 -22.43 -32.06
CA GLY A 74 -39.74 -22.89 -33.20
C GLY A 74 -38.95 -23.25 -34.47
N PHE A 75 -37.63 -23.18 -34.45
CA PHE A 75 -36.74 -23.60 -35.53
C PHE A 75 -36.04 -24.92 -35.19
N GLU A 76 -35.63 -25.70 -36.20
CA GLU A 76 -35.02 -27.02 -36.04
C GLU A 76 -33.75 -26.99 -35.16
N ASN A 77 -32.95 -25.87 -35.24
CA ASN A 77 -31.73 -25.66 -34.49
C ASN A 77 -31.88 -24.71 -33.31
N SER A 78 -33.10 -24.34 -32.91
CA SER A 78 -33.39 -23.41 -31.81
C SER A 78 -32.66 -23.72 -30.54
N LYS A 79 -32.56 -24.99 -30.18
CA LYS A 79 -31.94 -25.42 -28.92
C LYS A 79 -30.46 -25.03 -28.82
N ILE A 80 -29.68 -25.25 -29.90
CA ILE A 80 -28.23 -24.93 -29.93
C ILE A 80 -28.03 -23.41 -29.88
N ILE A 81 -28.86 -22.66 -30.62
CA ILE A 81 -28.78 -21.18 -30.65
C ILE A 81 -29.14 -20.58 -29.30
N ILE A 82 -30.20 -21.07 -28.66
CA ILE A 82 -30.63 -20.62 -27.32
C ILE A 82 -29.54 -20.91 -26.27
N GLU A 83 -28.95 -22.11 -26.29
CA GLU A 83 -27.86 -22.46 -25.36
C GLU A 83 -26.62 -21.58 -25.57
N ALA A 84 -26.20 -21.34 -26.82
CA ALA A 84 -25.07 -20.46 -27.13
C ALA A 84 -25.34 -19.02 -26.68
N THR A 85 -26.55 -18.49 -26.93
CA THR A 85 -26.94 -17.13 -26.53
C THR A 85 -26.97 -16.98 -25.02
N LYS A 86 -27.52 -17.97 -24.28
CA LYS A 86 -27.50 -18.00 -22.82
C LYS A 86 -26.07 -17.98 -22.28
N LYS A 87 -25.17 -18.77 -22.85
CA LYS A 87 -23.75 -18.78 -22.46
C LYS A 87 -23.09 -17.41 -22.69
N ILE A 88 -23.34 -16.79 -23.83
CA ILE A 88 -22.80 -15.44 -24.14
C ILE A 88 -23.29 -14.42 -23.11
N ASP A 89 -24.57 -14.43 -22.77
CA ASP A 89 -25.17 -13.51 -21.80
C ASP A 89 -24.55 -13.70 -20.39
N ILE A 90 -24.38 -14.95 -19.95
CA ILE A 90 -23.77 -15.28 -18.66
C ILE A 90 -22.30 -14.84 -18.65
N LEU A 91 -21.51 -15.23 -19.66
CA LEU A 91 -20.10 -14.85 -19.77
C LEU A 91 -19.93 -13.34 -19.82
N THR A 92 -20.78 -12.63 -20.55
CA THR A 92 -20.76 -11.15 -20.62
C THR A 92 -20.96 -10.54 -19.24
N LYS A 93 -21.92 -11.03 -18.45
CA LYS A 93 -22.17 -10.57 -17.10
C LYS A 93 -20.98 -10.86 -16.18
N GLN A 94 -20.45 -12.09 -16.22
CA GLN A 94 -19.29 -12.48 -15.42
C GLN A 94 -18.07 -11.63 -15.75
N LEU A 95 -17.81 -11.32 -17.02
CA LEU A 95 -16.73 -10.44 -17.47
C LEU A 95 -16.88 -9.01 -16.91
N VAL A 96 -18.12 -8.47 -16.89
CA VAL A 96 -18.38 -7.14 -16.30
C VAL A 96 -18.08 -7.15 -14.79
N ILE A 97 -18.49 -8.21 -14.08
CA ILE A 97 -18.21 -8.35 -12.65
C ILE A 97 -16.70 -8.47 -12.41
N GLN A 98 -16.02 -9.30 -13.22
CA GLN A 98 -14.58 -9.50 -13.13
C GLN A 98 -13.80 -8.21 -13.43
N SER A 99 -14.21 -7.44 -14.44
CA SER A 99 -13.60 -6.13 -14.73
C SER A 99 -13.70 -5.19 -13.54
N LYS A 100 -14.89 -5.06 -12.93
CA LYS A 100 -15.10 -4.24 -11.74
C LYS A 100 -14.27 -4.71 -10.54
N SER A 101 -14.13 -6.04 -10.38
CA SER A 101 -13.29 -6.60 -9.34
C SER A 101 -11.82 -6.22 -9.52
N LEU A 102 -11.32 -6.29 -10.73
CA LEU A 102 -9.93 -5.90 -11.03
C LEU A 102 -9.69 -4.39 -10.81
N ASP A 103 -10.66 -3.53 -11.12
CA ASP A 103 -10.60 -2.09 -10.82
C ASP A 103 -10.50 -1.85 -9.30
N GLU A 104 -11.28 -2.60 -8.50
CA GLU A 104 -11.20 -2.54 -7.03
C GLU A 104 -9.83 -3.00 -6.53
N ILE A 105 -9.31 -4.12 -7.02
CA ILE A 105 -7.99 -4.63 -6.66
C ILE A 105 -6.87 -3.65 -7.04
N GLU A 106 -6.96 -3.01 -8.20
CA GLU A 106 -6.00 -1.97 -8.60
C GLU A 106 -6.00 -0.79 -7.63
N ALA A 107 -7.18 -0.34 -7.20
CA ALA A 107 -7.32 0.74 -6.23
C ALA A 107 -6.73 0.35 -4.85
N LEU A 108 -6.99 -0.88 -4.37
CA LEU A 108 -6.42 -1.42 -3.14
C LEU A 108 -4.89 -1.54 -3.22
N ALA A 109 -4.36 -2.01 -4.34
CA ALA A 109 -2.92 -2.13 -4.58
C ALA A 109 -2.23 -0.75 -4.54
N LYS A 110 -2.80 0.25 -5.20
CA LYS A 110 -2.31 1.65 -5.15
C LYS A 110 -2.34 2.20 -3.73
N ASN A 111 -3.43 1.98 -3.00
CA ASN A 111 -3.55 2.43 -1.61
C ASN A 111 -2.51 1.76 -0.70
N LYS A 112 -2.29 0.45 -0.83
CA LYS A 112 -1.27 -0.29 -0.07
C LYS A 112 0.14 0.22 -0.38
N GLN A 113 0.46 0.52 -1.64
CA GLN A 113 1.73 1.12 -2.04
C GLN A 113 1.92 2.51 -1.39
N LEU A 114 0.89 3.36 -1.40
CA LEU A 114 0.94 4.67 -0.73
C LEU A 114 1.13 4.52 0.77
N MET A 115 0.43 3.60 1.41
CA MET A 115 0.58 3.29 2.83
C MET A 115 2.01 2.86 3.16
N LEU A 116 2.58 1.93 2.40
CA LEU A 116 3.97 1.47 2.60
C LEU A 116 4.97 2.60 2.42
N SER A 117 4.73 3.52 1.46
CA SER A 117 5.59 4.68 1.24
C SER A 117 5.45 5.76 2.32
N ALA A 118 4.40 5.70 3.14
CA ALA A 118 4.16 6.60 4.26
C ALA A 118 4.81 6.13 5.58
N ILE A 119 5.13 4.84 5.69
CA ILE A 119 5.77 4.31 6.89
C ILE A 119 7.20 4.85 6.97
N PRO A 120 7.61 5.53 8.07
CA PRO A 120 9.01 5.90 8.29
C PRO A 120 9.88 4.64 8.26
N SER A 121 10.91 4.59 7.42
CA SER A 121 11.63 3.33 7.20
C SER A 121 13.15 3.47 7.16
N ILE A 122 13.66 4.71 7.25
CA ILE A 122 15.09 4.99 7.30
C ILE A 122 15.44 5.82 8.55
N GLN A 123 16.69 5.74 8.96
CA GLN A 123 17.22 6.62 9.99
C GLN A 123 17.25 8.09 9.51
N PRO A 124 17.01 9.04 10.41
CA PRO A 124 17.07 10.46 10.08
C PRO A 124 18.49 10.99 9.86
N ILE A 125 19.52 10.24 10.24
CA ILE A 125 20.96 10.52 10.02
C ILE A 125 21.60 9.25 9.46
N LYS A 126 22.46 9.37 8.44
CA LYS A 126 23.20 8.23 7.88
C LYS A 126 24.21 7.68 8.90
N ASN A 127 24.43 6.36 8.88
CA ASN A 127 25.39 5.72 9.78
C ASN A 127 26.80 6.31 9.68
N ASP A 128 27.28 6.64 8.48
CA ASP A 128 28.60 7.23 8.25
C ASP A 128 28.78 8.61 8.92
N ASP A 129 27.68 9.33 9.12
CA ASP A 129 27.65 10.66 9.74
C ASP A 129 27.33 10.61 11.25
N LEU A 130 26.93 9.44 11.75
CA LEU A 130 26.50 9.22 13.13
C LEU A 130 27.71 8.99 14.06
N THR A 131 27.83 9.79 15.11
CA THR A 131 28.84 9.54 16.15
C THR A 131 28.41 8.36 17.03
N ARG A 132 27.16 8.39 17.51
CA ARG A 132 26.52 7.32 18.30
C ARG A 132 25.04 7.57 18.49
N ILE A 133 24.29 6.55 18.83
CA ILE A 133 22.98 6.70 19.45
C ILE A 133 23.17 7.06 20.91
N ALA A 134 22.78 8.27 21.29
CA ALA A 134 23.05 8.77 22.63
C ALA A 134 21.99 8.32 23.64
N SER A 135 20.72 8.22 23.23
CA SER A 135 19.63 7.78 24.10
C SER A 135 18.48 7.18 23.27
N GLY A 136 17.90 6.08 23.75
CA GLY A 136 16.74 5.43 23.15
C GLY A 136 15.41 5.93 23.72
N TYR A 137 14.32 5.40 23.16
CA TYR A 137 12.95 5.61 23.63
C TYR A 137 12.70 4.92 24.97
N GLY A 138 11.90 5.52 25.86
CA GLY A 138 11.50 4.93 27.13
C GLY A 138 11.88 5.77 28.35
N ILE A 139 11.80 5.19 29.55
CA ILE A 139 12.15 5.89 30.78
C ILE A 139 13.67 6.12 30.82
N ARG A 140 14.08 7.40 30.93
CA ARG A 140 15.49 7.82 30.96
C ARG A 140 15.72 8.82 32.10
N THR A 141 16.96 9.01 32.47
CA THR A 141 17.34 10.05 33.43
C THR A 141 17.40 11.40 32.70
N ASP A 142 16.57 12.36 33.13
CA ASP A 142 16.57 13.73 32.63
C ASP A 142 17.94 14.37 32.91
N PRO A 143 18.59 14.98 31.92
CA PRO A 143 19.94 15.51 32.06
C PRO A 143 19.99 16.77 32.94
N PHE A 144 18.87 17.44 33.16
CA PHE A 144 18.80 18.71 33.89
C PHE A 144 18.50 18.52 35.36
N ASP A 145 17.42 17.80 35.70
CA ASP A 145 16.95 17.64 37.07
C ASP A 145 17.20 16.23 37.64
N LYS A 146 17.78 15.31 36.86
CA LYS A 146 18.13 13.94 37.23
C LYS A 146 16.95 13.04 37.60
N SER A 147 15.73 13.51 37.38
CA SER A 147 14.53 12.66 37.56
C SER A 147 14.38 11.65 36.42
N ARG A 148 13.62 10.59 36.70
CA ARG A 148 13.24 9.62 35.65
C ARG A 148 12.05 10.14 34.87
N LYS A 149 12.23 10.37 33.58
CA LYS A 149 11.21 10.86 32.66
C LYS A 149 11.08 10.00 31.42
N MET A 150 9.91 10.04 30.81
CA MET A 150 9.68 9.39 29.54
C MET A 150 10.37 10.17 28.42
N HIS A 151 11.39 9.58 27.82
CA HIS A 151 12.00 10.05 26.59
C HIS A 151 11.18 9.54 25.41
N SER A 152 10.55 10.45 24.70
CA SER A 152 9.52 10.12 23.69
C SER A 152 10.07 9.91 22.28
N GLY A 153 11.39 9.86 22.13
CA GLY A 153 12.09 9.69 20.86
C GLY A 153 13.42 8.97 21.02
N MET A 154 14.30 9.20 20.07
CA MET A 154 15.70 8.75 20.08
C MET A 154 16.61 9.94 19.83
N ASP A 155 17.76 9.97 20.53
CA ASP A 155 18.77 10.98 20.36
C ASP A 155 19.95 10.44 19.54
N PHE A 156 20.19 11.10 18.40
CA PHE A 156 21.29 10.78 17.50
C PHE A 156 22.40 11.83 17.66
N SER A 157 23.52 11.46 18.27
CA SER A 157 24.69 12.33 18.40
C SER A 157 25.47 12.35 17.08
N ALA A 158 25.62 13.51 16.50
CA ALA A 158 26.36 13.75 15.26
C ALA A 158 26.96 15.15 15.25
N PRO A 159 27.99 15.44 14.43
CA PRO A 159 28.55 16.78 14.31
C PRO A 159 27.50 17.84 13.98
N ARG A 160 27.72 19.07 14.44
CA ARG A 160 26.85 20.19 14.06
C ARG A 160 26.82 20.35 12.54
N ASN A 161 25.65 20.62 11.98
CA ASN A 161 25.38 20.73 10.55
C ASN A 161 25.41 19.40 9.77
N THR A 162 25.46 18.25 10.43
CA THR A 162 25.18 16.97 9.78
C THR A 162 23.80 17.03 9.13
N PRO A 163 23.62 16.58 7.88
CA PRO A 163 22.33 16.56 7.21
C PRO A 163 21.32 15.67 7.94
N VAL A 164 20.08 16.14 8.02
CA VAL A 164 18.93 15.41 8.56
C VAL A 164 17.98 15.07 7.42
N TYR A 165 17.60 13.81 7.32
CA TYR A 165 16.82 13.27 6.21
C TYR A 165 15.38 12.98 6.62
N ALA A 166 14.44 13.19 5.69
CA ALA A 166 13.05 12.77 5.87
C ALA A 166 12.94 11.24 5.88
N ALA A 167 12.42 10.68 6.96
CA ALA A 167 12.35 9.22 7.16
C ALA A 167 11.35 8.52 6.22
N SER A 168 10.44 9.27 5.60
CA SER A 168 9.46 8.78 4.62
C SER A 168 8.94 9.93 3.76
N ASN A 169 8.13 9.59 2.72
CA ASN A 169 7.39 10.59 1.94
C ASN A 169 6.38 11.31 2.83
N GLY A 170 6.15 12.61 2.61
CA GLY A 170 5.17 13.32 3.42
C GLY A 170 5.04 14.80 3.09
N THR A 171 4.31 15.50 3.94
CA THR A 171 4.13 16.97 3.86
C THR A 171 4.58 17.61 5.15
N ILE A 172 5.39 18.67 5.04
CA ILE A 172 5.83 19.45 6.19
C ILE A 172 4.62 20.16 6.80
N ILE A 173 4.23 19.79 8.02
CA ILE A 173 3.13 20.45 8.73
C ILE A 173 3.63 21.55 9.67
N ARG A 174 4.92 21.47 10.05
CA ARG A 174 5.58 22.48 10.89
C ARG A 174 7.08 22.56 10.60
N ALA A 175 7.61 23.78 10.54
CA ALA A 175 9.04 24.09 10.50
C ALA A 175 9.22 25.46 11.16
N ASP A 176 9.53 25.50 12.46
CA ASP A 176 9.69 26.72 13.24
C ASP A 176 10.58 26.50 14.48
N ASN A 177 10.74 27.55 15.30
CA ASN A 177 11.51 27.54 16.56
C ASN A 177 10.65 27.90 17.78
N ARG A 178 9.33 27.78 17.69
CA ARG A 178 8.39 28.29 18.71
C ARG A 178 8.01 27.27 19.78
N ALA A 179 8.37 25.99 19.63
CA ALA A 179 8.05 24.99 20.65
C ALA A 179 9.05 25.07 21.80
N ILE A 180 8.51 25.22 23.02
CA ILE A 180 9.30 25.13 24.24
C ILE A 180 9.88 23.71 24.34
N GLY A 181 11.20 23.61 24.51
CA GLY A 181 11.91 22.33 24.60
C GLY A 181 12.56 21.92 23.29
N TYR A 182 11.80 21.73 22.21
CA TYR A 182 12.31 21.24 20.92
C TYR A 182 13.24 22.17 20.14
N GLY A 183 13.25 23.48 20.46
CA GLY A 183 14.01 24.47 19.69
C GLY A 183 13.56 24.54 18.24
N LYS A 184 14.51 24.69 17.32
CA LYS A 184 14.22 24.58 15.88
C LYS A 184 13.86 23.15 15.55
N HIS A 185 12.66 22.95 14.98
CA HIS A 185 12.14 21.61 14.72
C HIS A 185 11.28 21.56 13.47
N ILE A 186 11.16 20.36 12.94
CA ILE A 186 10.31 20.02 11.79
C ILE A 186 9.33 18.92 12.24
N ARG A 187 8.10 18.98 11.72
CA ARG A 187 7.14 17.87 11.77
C ARG A 187 6.66 17.56 10.38
N ILE A 188 6.67 16.28 10.03
CA ILE A 188 6.21 15.75 8.75
C ILE A 188 5.01 14.86 8.99
N ASP A 189 3.92 15.15 8.29
CA ASP A 189 2.78 14.24 8.18
C ASP A 189 2.98 13.36 6.95
N HIS A 190 3.04 12.05 7.17
CA HIS A 190 3.26 11.05 6.13
C HIS A 190 1.95 10.44 5.61
N GLY A 191 0.82 10.80 6.25
CA GLY A 191 -0.46 10.11 6.04
C GLY A 191 -0.57 8.79 6.82
N TYR A 192 -1.69 8.12 6.69
CA TYR A 192 -1.98 6.84 7.35
C TYR A 192 -1.70 6.82 8.86
N GLY A 193 -1.83 7.98 9.53
CA GLY A 193 -1.57 8.15 10.96
C GLY A 193 -0.10 8.25 11.36
N TYR A 194 0.84 8.26 10.40
CA TYR A 194 2.26 8.44 10.69
C TYR A 194 2.67 9.91 10.67
N LEU A 195 3.40 10.31 11.71
CA LEU A 195 4.04 11.63 11.82
C LEU A 195 5.44 11.45 12.38
N THR A 196 6.42 12.23 11.86
CA THR A 196 7.76 12.29 12.43
C THR A 196 8.10 13.72 12.89
N LEU A 197 8.92 13.79 13.95
CA LEU A 197 9.43 15.04 14.51
C LEU A 197 10.95 15.00 14.56
N TYR A 198 11.58 16.11 14.17
CA TYR A 198 13.02 16.31 14.12
C TYR A 198 13.34 17.60 14.88
N ALA A 199 14.04 17.52 16.02
CA ALA A 199 14.24 18.64 16.92
C ALA A 199 15.72 18.97 17.17
N HIS A 200 15.95 20.06 17.90
CA HIS A 200 17.26 20.65 18.24
C HIS A 200 18.11 21.06 17.04
N LEU A 201 17.47 21.30 15.88
CA LEU A 201 18.14 21.61 14.62
C LEU A 201 18.94 22.93 14.71
N ASN A 202 20.05 22.98 13.99
CA ASN A 202 20.77 24.23 13.75
C ASN A 202 20.05 25.12 12.71
N SER A 203 19.60 24.49 11.62
CA SER A 203 18.83 25.13 10.56
C SER A 203 17.95 24.09 9.84
N TYR A 204 17.02 24.59 9.06
CA TYR A 204 16.18 23.77 8.15
C TYR A 204 15.97 24.52 6.84
N ASN A 205 15.80 23.76 5.75
CA ASN A 205 15.65 24.27 4.39
C ASN A 205 14.28 23.98 3.78
N VAL A 206 13.31 23.67 4.63
CA VAL A 206 11.92 23.33 4.25
C VAL A 206 10.93 24.31 4.88
N LYS A 207 9.72 24.39 4.30
CA LYS A 207 8.63 25.23 4.79
C LYS A 207 7.33 24.46 4.94
N ARG A 208 6.43 24.95 5.78
CA ARG A 208 5.09 24.36 5.96
C ARG A 208 4.36 24.26 4.62
N GLY A 209 3.72 23.10 4.36
CA GLY A 209 3.01 22.76 3.12
C GLY A 209 3.90 22.16 2.03
N GLN A 210 5.23 22.15 2.21
CA GLN A 210 6.15 21.53 1.25
C GLN A 210 6.03 20.00 1.31
N LYS A 211 5.94 19.35 0.13
CA LYS A 211 6.05 17.90 0.00
C LYS A 211 7.53 17.51 -0.03
N VAL A 212 7.84 16.44 0.67
CA VAL A 212 9.18 15.84 0.74
C VAL A 212 9.11 14.35 0.42
N LYS A 213 10.20 13.82 -0.12
CA LYS A 213 10.37 12.38 -0.36
C LYS A 213 11.27 11.78 0.71
N LYS A 214 11.15 10.49 0.93
CA LYS A 214 12.09 9.72 1.75
C LYS A 214 13.53 9.98 1.29
N GLY A 215 14.42 10.34 2.24
CA GLY A 215 15.81 10.65 1.96
C GLY A 215 16.11 12.10 1.55
N ASP A 216 15.10 12.97 1.40
CA ASP A 216 15.35 14.39 1.18
C ASP A 216 15.99 15.03 2.40
N VAL A 217 16.99 15.90 2.18
CA VAL A 217 17.58 16.70 3.26
C VAL A 217 16.60 17.79 3.67
N ILE A 218 16.16 17.77 4.93
CA ILE A 218 15.15 18.68 5.49
C ILE A 218 15.73 19.70 6.44
N GLY A 219 16.90 19.42 7.05
CA GLY A 219 17.56 20.30 8.01
C GLY A 219 18.93 19.81 8.39
N PHE A 220 19.49 20.38 9.44
CA PHE A 220 20.86 20.14 9.89
C PHE A 220 20.90 20.03 11.40
N VAL A 221 21.68 19.07 11.93
CA VAL A 221 21.86 18.80 13.36
C VAL A 221 22.39 20.03 14.09
N GLY A 222 21.84 20.27 15.26
CA GLY A 222 22.22 21.43 16.10
C GLY A 222 22.20 21.16 17.59
N ASN A 223 21.95 22.24 18.36
CA ASN A 223 21.85 22.23 19.82
C ASN A 223 20.93 23.37 20.26
N THR A 224 19.72 23.46 19.66
CA THR A 224 18.77 24.54 19.99
C THR A 224 17.67 24.02 20.92
N GLY A 225 17.04 24.92 21.68
CA GLY A 225 16.03 24.53 22.66
C GLY A 225 16.62 23.97 23.96
N ARG A 226 15.89 23.02 24.60
CA ARG A 226 16.32 22.37 25.84
C ARG A 226 17.21 21.18 25.48
N SER A 227 18.50 21.41 25.34
CA SER A 227 19.49 20.41 24.92
C SER A 227 20.83 20.66 25.59
N LYS A 228 21.54 19.61 26.05
CA LYS A 228 22.85 19.67 26.68
C LYS A 228 24.03 19.37 25.76
N GLY A 229 23.76 18.97 24.51
CA GLY A 229 24.82 18.63 23.56
C GLY A 229 24.34 18.67 22.13
N VAL A 230 25.25 18.62 21.16
CA VAL A 230 24.91 18.58 19.75
C VAL A 230 24.30 17.21 19.42
N HIS A 231 23.02 17.17 19.07
CA HIS A 231 22.29 15.94 18.68
C HIS A 231 21.02 16.27 17.90
N LEU A 232 20.45 15.28 17.28
CA LEU A 232 19.09 15.26 16.75
C LEU A 232 18.21 14.48 17.70
N HIS A 233 17.12 15.06 18.18
CA HIS A 233 16.02 14.33 18.80
C HIS A 233 14.99 13.97 17.72
N TYR A 234 14.65 12.68 17.62
CA TYR A 234 13.77 12.14 16.59
C TYR A 234 12.62 11.33 17.21
N GLU A 235 11.40 11.67 16.83
CA GLU A 235 10.19 10.96 17.28
C GLU A 235 9.42 10.37 16.08
N VAL A 236 8.82 9.22 16.29
CA VAL A 236 7.78 8.63 15.42
C VAL A 236 6.48 8.60 16.18
N HIS A 237 5.42 9.11 15.55
CA HIS A 237 4.07 9.02 16.08
C HIS A 237 3.23 8.15 15.15
N LYS A 238 2.39 7.28 15.73
CA LYS A 238 1.39 6.48 15.03
C LYS A 238 0.03 6.70 15.68
N ASP A 239 -0.94 7.16 14.89
CA ASP A 239 -2.30 7.46 15.35
C ASP A 239 -2.32 8.37 16.60
N GLY A 240 -1.49 9.42 16.57
CA GLY A 240 -1.34 10.40 17.65
C GLY A 240 -0.53 9.93 18.87
N LYS A 241 -0.09 8.67 18.92
CA LYS A 241 0.73 8.13 20.00
C LYS A 241 2.19 8.11 19.61
N LYS A 242 3.08 8.53 20.51
CA LYS A 242 4.53 8.41 20.35
C LYS A 242 4.93 6.94 20.50
N VAL A 243 5.68 6.41 19.56
CA VAL A 243 6.11 5.01 19.49
C VAL A 243 7.63 4.92 19.40
N ASN A 244 8.20 3.76 19.72
CA ASN A 244 9.65 3.56 19.68
C ASN A 244 10.18 3.65 18.24
N PRO A 245 11.01 4.67 17.91
CA PRO A 245 11.50 4.87 16.54
C PRO A 245 12.35 3.71 16.00
N VAL A 246 13.03 2.96 16.86
CA VAL A 246 13.89 1.84 16.43
C VAL A 246 13.15 0.80 15.60
N ASN A 247 11.86 0.60 15.85
CA ASN A 247 11.04 -0.36 15.12
C ASN A 247 10.82 0.01 13.63
N TYR A 248 11.32 1.17 13.22
CA TYR A 248 11.11 1.72 11.88
C TYR A 248 12.39 1.83 11.03
N PHE A 249 13.56 1.37 11.52
CA PHE A 249 14.85 1.48 10.82
C PHE A 249 15.21 0.20 10.04
N TYR A 250 14.31 -0.30 9.24
CA TYR A 250 14.46 -1.59 8.55
C TYR A 250 14.86 -1.49 7.07
N SER A 251 14.88 -0.28 6.48
CA SER A 251 15.13 -0.13 5.04
C SER A 251 16.56 0.21 4.68
N ASP A 252 17.34 0.73 5.61
CA ASP A 252 18.69 1.28 5.39
C ASP A 252 19.76 0.67 6.30
N LEU A 253 19.41 -0.33 7.06
CA LEU A 253 20.32 -1.06 7.95
C LEU A 253 20.47 -2.51 7.53
N THR A 254 21.66 -3.06 7.70
CA THR A 254 21.88 -4.51 7.69
C THR A 254 21.26 -5.14 8.95
N PRO A 255 20.99 -6.46 8.96
CA PRO A 255 20.51 -7.14 10.16
C PRO A 255 21.44 -6.95 11.38
N GLU A 256 22.75 -6.96 11.16
CA GLU A 256 23.76 -6.77 12.20
C GLU A 256 23.73 -5.36 12.79
N GLU A 257 23.65 -4.33 11.93
CA GLU A 257 23.51 -2.93 12.37
C GLU A 257 22.20 -2.72 13.12
N PHE A 258 21.11 -3.33 12.66
CA PHE A 258 19.81 -3.26 13.35
C PHE A 258 19.86 -3.89 14.76
N ASP A 259 20.47 -5.05 14.89
CA ASP A 259 20.67 -5.72 16.19
C ASP A 259 21.54 -4.88 17.14
N GLU A 260 22.56 -4.20 16.63
CA GLU A 260 23.40 -3.30 17.42
C GLU A 260 22.60 -2.10 17.91
N ILE A 261 21.82 -1.48 17.05
CA ILE A 261 20.94 -0.34 17.40
C ILE A 261 19.90 -0.75 18.45
N LEU A 262 19.30 -1.93 18.31
CA LEU A 262 18.38 -2.47 19.32
C LEU A 262 19.03 -2.59 20.68
N LYS A 263 20.24 -3.14 20.76
CA LYS A 263 21.01 -3.30 22.01
C LYS A 263 21.33 -1.93 22.64
N ILE A 264 21.85 -0.99 21.84
CA ILE A 264 22.22 0.35 22.32
C ILE A 264 20.99 1.13 22.78
N SER A 265 19.90 1.10 22.01
CA SER A 265 18.66 1.84 22.31
C SER A 265 17.93 1.31 23.54
N SER A 266 18.12 0.03 23.91
CA SER A 266 17.53 -0.60 25.10
C SER A 266 18.26 -0.27 26.40
N GLN A 267 19.51 0.20 26.34
CA GLN A 267 20.28 0.55 27.53
C GLN A 267 19.68 1.78 28.24
N GLU A 268 19.59 1.71 29.58
CA GLU A 268 19.17 2.87 30.39
C GLU A 268 20.27 3.91 30.39
N ASN A 269 20.18 4.91 29.53
CA ASN A 269 21.11 6.02 29.44
C ASN A 269 20.47 7.32 29.95
N GLN A 270 21.28 8.35 30.13
CA GLN A 270 20.79 9.71 30.31
C GLN A 270 20.44 10.30 28.93
N SER A 271 19.22 10.88 28.78
CA SER A 271 18.88 11.63 27.57
C SER A 271 19.73 12.88 27.40
N LEU A 272 19.72 13.51 26.24
CA LEU A 272 20.41 14.77 25.97
C LEU A 272 19.46 15.97 26.03
N ASP A 273 18.16 15.75 26.20
CA ASP A 273 17.10 16.76 26.26
C ASP A 273 16.19 16.64 27.51
#